data_519d490f33304de5bfaf21b5a0dfed95
#
_entry.id   519d490f33304de5bfaf21b5a0dfed95
#
_cell.length_a   1.000
_cell.length_b   1.000
_cell.length_c   1.000
_cell.angle_alpha   90.00
_cell.angle_beta   90.00
_cell.angle_gamma   90.00
#
_symmetry.space_group_name_H-M   'P 1'
#
loop_
_entity.id
_entity.type
_entity.pdbx_description
1 polymer ?
#
loop_
_entity_poly.entity_id
_entity_poly.type
_entity_poly.pdbx_seq_one_letter_code
_entity_poly.pdbx_strand_id
1 'polypeptide(L)'
;MQVYKAIKYIRLSYTDDKTVESDSVANQRRLIDDYIARHPEIEVVAEKIDDGYSGVLFDRPAFQEMMRMIEQGEANCVIVKDLSRLGREYIETGRYMRRVFPAYGVRFIAINDNVDTENDAADDLTVSVKNIMNEAYCRDISVKTRSALEVKRRSGDFVGAFTIYGYVKVGDKHKSLEVDEYAANVVRDIFRKRLEGFSASHIADELNRLGILSPLAYKRNHGMPHAKGGYTDQIGRAHV
;
A
#
# COMPACT_ATOMS: atom_id res chain seq x y z
N MET A 1 -25.25 0.81 -34.75
CA MET A 1 -24.15 0.66 -33.80
C MET A 1 -23.91 2.03 -33.20
N GLN A 2 -23.89 2.18 -31.88
CA GLN A 2 -23.62 3.48 -31.25
C GLN A 2 -22.13 3.77 -31.41
N VAL A 3 -21.77 4.94 -31.92
CA VAL A 3 -20.38 5.38 -32.06
C VAL A 3 -20.00 6.20 -30.83
N TYR A 4 -18.89 5.84 -30.19
CA TYR A 4 -18.36 6.52 -29.03
C TYR A 4 -17.27 7.51 -29.44
N LYS A 5 -17.50 8.81 -29.19
CA LYS A 5 -16.53 9.88 -29.38
C LYS A 5 -15.56 9.93 -28.20
N ALA A 6 -14.38 9.33 -28.37
CA ALA A 6 -13.46 9.08 -27.28
C ALA A 6 -12.36 10.14 -27.14
N ILE A 7 -12.06 10.49 -25.89
CA ILE A 7 -10.85 11.24 -25.52
C ILE A 7 -9.83 10.23 -24.95
N LYS A 8 -8.64 10.18 -25.55
CA LYS A 8 -7.48 9.51 -24.97
C LYS A 8 -6.89 10.42 -23.88
N TYR A 9 -6.99 10.01 -22.61
CA TYR A 9 -6.41 10.77 -21.52
C TYR A 9 -5.15 10.09 -20.99
N ILE A 10 -4.05 10.82 -21.01
CA ILE A 10 -2.71 10.36 -20.64
C ILE A 10 -2.17 11.24 -19.51
N ARG A 11 -1.58 10.62 -18.48
CA ARG A 11 -0.95 11.37 -17.39
C ARG A 11 0.39 10.77 -16.98
N LEU A 12 1.39 11.66 -16.81
CA LEU A 12 2.65 11.37 -16.13
C LEU A 12 2.80 12.27 -14.90
N SER A 13 3.33 11.72 -13.82
CA SER A 13 3.69 12.50 -12.63
C SER A 13 5.20 12.69 -12.53
N TYR A 14 5.64 13.73 -11.81
CA TYR A 14 7.07 13.99 -11.54
C TYR A 14 7.77 12.83 -10.80
N THR A 15 6.99 12.04 -10.07
CA THR A 15 7.49 10.89 -9.30
C THR A 15 7.52 9.58 -10.08
N ASP A 16 6.94 9.56 -11.29
CA ASP A 16 7.04 8.39 -12.15
C ASP A 16 8.46 8.40 -12.74
N ASP A 17 9.24 7.39 -12.37
CA ASP A 17 10.65 7.28 -12.75
C ASP A 17 10.74 7.24 -14.28
N LYS A 18 11.31 8.29 -14.90
CA LYS A 18 11.43 8.41 -16.37
C LYS A 18 12.27 7.29 -17.00
N THR A 19 12.91 6.47 -16.14
CA THR A 19 13.72 5.32 -16.55
C THR A 19 12.88 4.05 -16.77
N VAL A 20 11.63 4.02 -16.32
CA VAL A 20 10.73 2.88 -16.56
C VAL A 20 9.96 3.13 -17.85
N GLU A 21 10.42 2.53 -18.96
CA GLU A 21 9.81 2.63 -20.30
C GLU A 21 8.29 2.37 -20.32
N SER A 22 7.77 1.59 -19.38
CA SER A 22 6.36 1.17 -19.35
C SER A 22 5.36 2.31 -19.09
N ASP A 23 5.81 3.44 -18.54
CA ASP A 23 4.91 4.54 -18.15
C ASP A 23 5.04 5.82 -18.99
N SER A 24 5.88 5.81 -20.02
CA SER A 24 6.02 6.95 -20.93
C SER A 24 4.70 7.29 -21.65
N VAL A 25 4.54 8.56 -22.05
CA VAL A 25 3.40 9.01 -22.89
C VAL A 25 3.27 8.12 -24.13
N ALA A 26 4.40 7.78 -24.78
CA ALA A 26 4.41 6.96 -25.97
C ALA A 26 3.85 5.55 -25.74
N ASN A 27 4.18 4.92 -24.62
CA ASN A 27 3.69 3.59 -24.28
C ASN A 27 2.21 3.60 -23.88
N GLN A 28 1.75 4.61 -23.15
CA GLN A 28 0.33 4.78 -22.86
C GLN A 28 -0.48 4.99 -24.14
N ARG A 29 0.03 5.84 -25.06
CA ARG A 29 -0.61 6.11 -26.35
C ARG A 29 -0.72 4.81 -27.16
N ARG A 30 0.37 4.06 -27.32
CA ARG A 30 0.38 2.79 -28.05
C ARG A 30 -0.62 1.79 -27.50
N LEU A 31 -0.67 1.62 -26.17
CA LEU A 31 -1.63 0.72 -25.53
C LEU A 31 -3.08 1.10 -25.84
N ILE A 32 -3.39 2.40 -25.78
CA ILE A 32 -4.74 2.91 -26.07
C ILE A 32 -5.06 2.74 -27.56
N ASP A 33 -4.12 3.02 -28.44
CA ASP A 33 -4.31 2.86 -29.89
C ASP A 33 -4.51 1.40 -30.28
N ASP A 34 -3.77 0.46 -29.68
CA ASP A 34 -3.93 -0.98 -29.86
C ASP A 34 -5.29 -1.48 -29.36
N TYR A 35 -5.82 -0.86 -28.29
CA TYR A 35 -7.17 -1.16 -27.81
C TYR A 35 -8.22 -0.67 -28.80
N ILE A 36 -8.14 0.58 -29.23
CA ILE A 36 -9.09 1.21 -30.16
C ILE A 36 -9.12 0.48 -31.51
N ALA A 37 -7.97 0.04 -32.02
CA ALA A 37 -7.90 -0.74 -33.27
C ALA A 37 -8.76 -2.02 -33.28
N ARG A 38 -9.09 -2.55 -32.08
CA ARG A 38 -9.95 -3.74 -31.90
C ARG A 38 -11.40 -3.38 -31.58
N HIS A 39 -11.73 -2.07 -31.45
CA HIS A 39 -13.05 -1.57 -31.06
C HIS A 39 -13.52 -0.53 -32.07
N PRO A 40 -14.08 -0.95 -33.24
CA PRO A 40 -14.46 -0.06 -34.34
C PRO A 40 -15.61 0.88 -34.00
N GLU A 41 -16.31 0.64 -32.88
CA GLU A 41 -17.33 1.54 -32.35
C GLU A 41 -16.75 2.79 -31.68
N ILE A 42 -15.42 2.88 -31.49
CA ILE A 42 -14.75 3.98 -30.81
C ILE A 42 -14.03 4.89 -31.83
N GLU A 43 -14.44 6.14 -31.89
CA GLU A 43 -13.82 7.19 -32.68
C GLU A 43 -13.05 8.17 -31.78
N VAL A 44 -11.77 8.38 -32.02
CA VAL A 44 -10.96 9.34 -31.25
C VAL A 44 -11.21 10.75 -31.71
N VAL A 45 -11.74 11.60 -30.83
CA VAL A 45 -11.97 13.02 -31.12
C VAL A 45 -10.89 13.92 -30.51
N ALA A 46 -10.20 13.50 -29.48
CA ALA A 46 -9.12 14.26 -28.87
C ALA A 46 -8.12 13.37 -28.11
N GLU A 47 -6.89 13.89 -27.94
CA GLU A 47 -5.91 13.41 -26.98
C GLU A 47 -5.58 14.51 -25.98
N LYS A 48 -5.60 14.20 -24.68
CA LYS A 48 -5.34 15.14 -23.59
C LYS A 48 -4.24 14.58 -22.72
N ILE A 49 -3.19 15.38 -22.51
CA ILE A 49 -1.97 14.96 -21.82
C ILE A 49 -1.65 15.91 -20.67
N ASP A 50 -1.57 15.39 -19.45
CA ASP A 50 -1.04 16.08 -18.28
C ASP A 50 0.33 15.47 -17.93
N ASP A 51 1.42 16.12 -18.35
CA ASP A 51 2.80 15.72 -18.02
C ASP A 51 3.32 16.55 -16.84
N GLY A 52 3.84 15.86 -15.84
CA GLY A 52 4.38 16.50 -14.62
C GLY A 52 3.34 16.89 -13.58
N TYR A 53 2.10 16.46 -13.71
CA TYR A 53 1.04 16.74 -12.75
C TYR A 53 0.81 15.59 -11.77
N SER A 54 0.60 15.94 -10.49
CA SER A 54 0.22 14.95 -9.46
C SER A 54 -1.17 14.35 -9.75
N GLY A 55 -1.31 13.05 -9.51
CA GLY A 55 -2.62 12.38 -9.58
C GLY A 55 -3.54 12.67 -8.40
N VAL A 56 -3.11 13.44 -7.41
CA VAL A 56 -3.88 13.74 -6.19
C VAL A 56 -4.93 14.82 -6.44
N LEU A 57 -4.58 15.85 -7.23
CA LEU A 57 -5.49 16.94 -7.54
C LEU A 57 -6.06 16.78 -8.95
N PHE A 58 -7.33 17.16 -9.14
CA PHE A 58 -8.02 17.18 -10.43
C PHE A 58 -7.96 18.58 -11.10
N ASP A 59 -7.26 19.53 -10.48
CA ASP A 59 -6.98 20.83 -11.07
C ASP A 59 -5.76 20.73 -12.01
N ARG A 60 -5.99 20.10 -13.16
CA ARG A 60 -5.00 19.86 -14.22
C ARG A 60 -5.54 20.36 -15.54
N PRO A 61 -4.74 21.12 -16.33
CA PRO A 61 -5.24 21.77 -17.55
C PRO A 61 -5.89 20.81 -18.56
N ALA A 62 -5.23 19.68 -18.88
CA ALA A 62 -5.76 18.73 -19.85
C ALA A 62 -6.98 17.96 -19.32
N PHE A 63 -7.04 17.70 -18.00
CA PHE A 63 -8.22 17.12 -17.36
C PHE A 63 -9.41 18.08 -17.40
N GLN A 64 -9.21 19.35 -17.07
CA GLN A 64 -10.27 20.36 -17.12
C GLN A 64 -10.80 20.56 -18.55
N GLU A 65 -9.92 20.55 -19.54
CA GLU A 65 -10.34 20.63 -20.94
C GLU A 65 -11.11 19.40 -21.40
N MET A 66 -10.69 18.19 -20.95
CA MET A 66 -11.46 16.97 -21.19
C MET A 66 -12.87 17.07 -20.60
N MET A 67 -13.00 17.56 -19.37
CA MET A 67 -14.30 17.75 -18.73
C MET A 67 -15.16 18.78 -19.47
N ARG A 68 -14.58 19.88 -19.94
CA ARG A 68 -15.29 20.87 -20.75
C ARG A 68 -15.85 20.25 -22.05
N MET A 69 -15.07 19.44 -22.76
CA MET A 69 -15.53 18.74 -23.96
C MET A 69 -16.69 17.76 -23.66
N ILE A 70 -16.63 17.07 -22.52
CA ILE A 70 -17.71 16.19 -22.05
C ILE A 70 -18.97 16.99 -21.77
N GLU A 71 -18.88 18.10 -21.04
CA GLU A 71 -20.00 18.99 -20.69
C GLU A 71 -20.65 19.61 -21.92
N GLN A 72 -19.88 19.88 -22.97
CA GLN A 72 -20.37 20.40 -24.25
C GLN A 72 -20.94 19.29 -25.17
N GLY A 73 -20.87 18.01 -24.78
CA GLY A 73 -21.33 16.89 -25.60
C GLY A 73 -20.42 16.59 -26.81
N GLU A 74 -19.21 17.13 -26.85
CA GLU A 74 -18.23 16.87 -27.90
C GLU A 74 -17.63 15.46 -27.79
N ALA A 75 -17.59 14.90 -26.56
CA ALA A 75 -17.12 13.57 -26.28
C ALA A 75 -18.06 12.84 -25.29
N ASN A 76 -18.20 11.52 -25.48
CA ASN A 76 -18.99 10.64 -24.63
C ASN A 76 -18.24 9.35 -24.23
N CYS A 77 -16.92 9.33 -24.42
CA CYS A 77 -16.07 8.23 -23.97
C CYS A 77 -14.71 8.77 -23.48
N VAL A 78 -14.19 8.20 -22.40
CA VAL A 78 -12.84 8.48 -21.89
C VAL A 78 -12.07 7.19 -21.77
N ILE A 79 -10.88 7.14 -22.34
CA ILE A 79 -10.01 5.96 -22.31
C ILE A 79 -8.68 6.31 -21.65
N VAL A 80 -8.31 5.52 -20.65
CA VAL A 80 -7.03 5.61 -19.92
C VAL A 80 -6.29 4.28 -19.91
N LYS A 81 -4.99 4.30 -19.69
CA LYS A 81 -4.21 3.08 -19.46
C LYS A 81 -4.72 2.31 -18.23
N ASP A 82 -4.84 3.01 -17.12
CA ASP A 82 -5.29 2.49 -15.82
C ASP A 82 -5.95 3.59 -14.99
N LEU A 83 -6.66 3.23 -13.91
CA LEU A 83 -7.37 4.16 -13.04
C LEU A 83 -6.46 5.20 -12.40
N SER A 84 -5.19 4.87 -12.16
CA SER A 84 -4.24 5.81 -11.58
C SER A 84 -3.97 7.00 -12.51
N ARG A 85 -4.18 6.86 -13.82
CA ARG A 85 -4.07 7.95 -14.81
C ARG A 85 -5.21 8.97 -14.64
N LEU A 86 -6.43 8.49 -14.35
CA LEU A 86 -7.54 9.37 -14.03
C LEU A 86 -7.27 10.16 -12.73
N GLY A 87 -6.91 9.45 -11.65
CA GLY A 87 -6.57 10.05 -10.37
C GLY A 87 -5.99 9.06 -9.38
N ARG A 88 -5.14 9.55 -8.46
CA ARG A 88 -4.60 8.79 -7.32
C ARG A 88 -5.40 9.02 -6.04
N GLU A 89 -6.24 10.05 -6.02
CA GLU A 89 -7.17 10.32 -4.93
C GLU A 89 -8.45 9.51 -5.19
N TYR A 90 -8.71 8.53 -4.34
CA TYR A 90 -9.72 7.49 -4.57
C TYR A 90 -11.15 7.99 -4.41
N ILE A 91 -11.39 8.95 -3.52
CA ILE A 91 -12.73 9.49 -3.25
C ILE A 91 -13.19 10.27 -4.48
N GLU A 92 -12.34 11.17 -5.00
CA GLU A 92 -12.66 11.96 -6.19
C GLU A 92 -12.70 11.11 -7.46
N THR A 93 -11.77 10.18 -7.65
CA THR A 93 -11.82 9.22 -8.76
C THR A 93 -13.15 8.44 -8.76
N GLY A 94 -13.53 7.94 -7.59
CA GLY A 94 -14.81 7.25 -7.40
C GLY A 94 -16.02 8.16 -7.65
N ARG A 95 -15.96 9.45 -7.30
CA ARG A 95 -17.00 10.42 -7.60
C ARG A 95 -17.16 10.62 -9.11
N TYR A 96 -16.07 10.79 -9.86
CA TYR A 96 -16.12 10.91 -11.32
C TYR A 96 -16.74 9.68 -11.95
N MET A 97 -16.31 8.49 -11.58
CA MET A 97 -16.78 7.24 -12.18
C MET A 97 -18.24 6.92 -11.85
N ARG A 98 -18.72 7.22 -10.62
CA ARG A 98 -20.05 6.82 -10.17
C ARG A 98 -21.13 7.87 -10.35
N ARG A 99 -20.76 9.14 -10.46
CA ARG A 99 -21.69 10.26 -10.51
C ARG A 99 -21.49 11.13 -11.73
N VAL A 100 -20.25 11.61 -11.94
CA VAL A 100 -20.01 12.61 -12.98
C VAL A 100 -20.13 12.01 -14.37
N PHE A 101 -19.34 10.97 -14.68
CA PHE A 101 -19.40 10.33 -16.01
C PHE A 101 -20.78 9.75 -16.35
N PRO A 102 -21.46 9.02 -15.48
CA PRO A 102 -22.82 8.54 -15.73
C PRO A 102 -23.83 9.68 -15.94
N ALA A 103 -23.72 10.79 -15.19
CA ALA A 103 -24.61 11.93 -15.34
C ALA A 103 -24.52 12.60 -16.74
N TYR A 104 -23.35 12.53 -17.38
CA TYR A 104 -23.11 13.00 -18.75
C TYR A 104 -23.21 11.88 -19.81
N GLY A 105 -23.60 10.67 -19.43
CA GLY A 105 -23.68 9.51 -20.36
C GLY A 105 -22.32 9.12 -20.94
N VAL A 106 -21.24 9.30 -20.19
CA VAL A 106 -19.87 9.01 -20.63
C VAL A 106 -19.50 7.58 -20.30
N ARG A 107 -19.12 6.80 -21.32
CA ARG A 107 -18.43 5.51 -21.17
C ARG A 107 -17.00 5.75 -20.70
N PHE A 108 -16.58 5.06 -19.63
CA PHE A 108 -15.21 5.14 -19.13
C PHE A 108 -14.51 3.78 -19.25
N ILE A 109 -13.29 3.79 -19.79
CA ILE A 109 -12.50 2.59 -20.03
C ILE A 109 -11.12 2.75 -19.40
N ALA A 110 -10.74 1.83 -18.49
CA ALA A 110 -9.38 1.69 -17.96
C ALA A 110 -8.81 0.31 -18.35
N ILE A 111 -7.92 0.30 -19.34
CA ILE A 111 -7.53 -0.93 -20.07
C ILE A 111 -6.88 -1.96 -19.15
N ASN A 112 -5.84 -1.56 -18.40
CA ASN A 112 -5.11 -2.50 -17.53
C ASN A 112 -5.89 -2.96 -16.31
N ASP A 113 -6.89 -2.18 -15.89
CA ASP A 113 -7.76 -2.52 -14.77
C ASP A 113 -8.99 -3.32 -15.22
N ASN A 114 -9.12 -3.56 -16.53
CA ASN A 114 -10.25 -4.24 -17.14
C ASN A 114 -11.61 -3.63 -16.73
N VAL A 115 -11.66 -2.29 -16.65
CA VAL A 115 -12.86 -1.53 -16.33
C VAL A 115 -13.45 -0.95 -17.60
N ASP A 116 -14.73 -1.23 -17.86
CA ASP A 116 -15.52 -0.68 -18.95
C ASP A 116 -16.95 -0.48 -18.48
N THR A 117 -17.37 0.78 -18.34
CA THR A 117 -18.68 1.13 -17.76
C THR A 117 -19.86 0.79 -18.65
N GLU A 118 -19.66 0.36 -19.88
CA GLU A 118 -20.74 -0.12 -20.76
C GLU A 118 -21.04 -1.61 -20.55
N ASN A 119 -20.01 -2.41 -20.32
CA ASN A 119 -20.12 -3.88 -20.25
C ASN A 119 -20.43 -4.39 -18.85
N ASP A 120 -20.17 -3.58 -17.82
CA ASP A 120 -20.38 -3.97 -16.45
C ASP A 120 -21.80 -3.57 -15.99
N ALA A 121 -22.58 -4.54 -15.54
CA ALA A 121 -23.80 -4.25 -14.80
C ALA A 121 -23.45 -3.32 -13.61
N ALA A 122 -24.27 -2.29 -13.35
CA ALA A 122 -23.96 -1.23 -12.40
C ALA A 122 -23.51 -1.71 -11.00
N ASP A 123 -23.91 -2.91 -10.59
CA ASP A 123 -23.51 -3.54 -9.33
C ASP A 123 -22.12 -4.18 -9.40
N ASP A 124 -21.75 -4.85 -10.50
CA ASP A 124 -20.43 -5.47 -10.72
C ASP A 124 -19.33 -4.42 -10.87
N LEU A 125 -19.60 -3.35 -11.60
CA LEU A 125 -18.68 -2.22 -11.72
C LEU A 125 -18.40 -1.60 -10.35
N THR A 126 -19.44 -1.43 -9.53
CA THR A 126 -19.28 -0.86 -8.18
C THR A 126 -18.40 -1.74 -7.30
N VAL A 127 -18.50 -3.06 -7.40
CA VAL A 127 -17.65 -4.02 -6.65
C VAL A 127 -16.22 -4.00 -7.17
N SER A 128 -16.03 -4.06 -8.49
CA SER A 128 -14.71 -4.06 -9.13
C SER A 128 -13.93 -2.78 -8.83
N VAL A 129 -14.58 -1.61 -8.97
CA VAL A 129 -13.98 -0.31 -8.63
C VAL A 129 -13.65 -0.22 -7.13
N LYS A 130 -14.54 -0.69 -6.23
CA LYS A 130 -14.26 -0.73 -4.79
C LYS A 130 -13.04 -1.60 -4.47
N ASN A 131 -12.92 -2.76 -5.09
CA ASN A 131 -11.80 -3.69 -4.85
C ASN A 131 -10.47 -3.09 -5.31
N ILE A 132 -10.42 -2.54 -6.52
CA ILE A 132 -9.23 -1.86 -7.05
C ILE A 132 -8.85 -0.66 -6.17
N MET A 133 -9.83 0.15 -5.77
CA MET A 133 -9.61 1.29 -4.88
C MET A 133 -9.09 0.86 -3.50
N ASN A 134 -9.64 -0.19 -2.91
CA ASN A 134 -9.19 -0.73 -1.63
C ASN A 134 -7.75 -1.26 -1.72
N GLU A 135 -7.42 -1.99 -2.78
CA GLU A 135 -6.06 -2.49 -2.99
C GLU A 135 -5.04 -1.36 -3.16
N ALA A 136 -5.37 -0.37 -3.97
CA ALA A 136 -4.50 0.79 -4.17
C ALA A 136 -4.35 1.61 -2.88
N TYR A 137 -5.42 1.79 -2.08
CA TYR A 137 -5.37 2.43 -0.77
C TYR A 137 -4.48 1.67 0.21
N CYS A 138 -4.63 0.35 0.29
CA CYS A 138 -3.77 -0.51 1.11
C CYS A 138 -2.30 -0.39 0.70
N ARG A 139 -2.01 -0.35 -0.59
CA ARG A 139 -0.65 -0.17 -1.12
C ARG A 139 -0.06 1.19 -0.75
N ASP A 140 -0.82 2.27 -0.89
CA ASP A 140 -0.40 3.63 -0.52
C ASP A 140 -0.14 3.76 0.99
N ILE A 141 -1.04 3.26 1.83
CA ILE A 141 -0.84 3.20 3.29
C ILE A 141 0.41 2.39 3.62
N SER A 142 0.62 1.24 2.98
CA SER A 142 1.80 0.41 3.21
C SER A 142 3.11 1.16 2.90
N VAL A 143 3.17 1.88 1.78
CA VAL A 143 4.33 2.70 1.39
C VAL A 143 4.56 3.83 2.39
N LYS A 144 3.52 4.58 2.74
CA LYS A 144 3.60 5.69 3.72
C LYS A 144 4.03 5.21 5.10
N THR A 145 3.44 4.11 5.58
CA THR A 145 3.78 3.52 6.88
C THR A 145 5.23 3.03 6.90
N ARG A 146 5.67 2.36 5.84
CA ARG A 146 7.05 1.87 5.71
C ARG A 146 8.05 3.01 5.70
N SER A 147 7.77 4.07 4.94
CA SER A 147 8.61 5.28 4.90
C SER A 147 8.68 5.96 6.27
N ALA A 148 7.54 6.12 6.95
CA ALA A 148 7.51 6.71 8.29
C ALA A 148 8.27 5.88 9.34
N LEU A 149 8.17 4.55 9.27
CA LEU A 149 8.94 3.64 10.14
C LEU A 149 10.44 3.69 9.82
N GLU A 150 10.81 3.82 8.55
CA GLU A 150 12.20 3.95 8.14
C GLU A 150 12.83 5.23 8.68
N VAL A 151 12.13 6.36 8.58
CA VAL A 151 12.59 7.63 9.17
C VAL A 151 12.83 7.47 10.68
N LYS A 152 11.87 6.87 11.40
CA LYS A 152 12.02 6.62 12.85
C LYS A 152 13.23 5.72 13.17
N ARG A 153 13.45 4.64 12.38
CA ARG A 153 14.60 3.74 12.55
C ARG A 153 15.91 4.48 12.33
N ARG A 154 16.00 5.32 11.31
CA ARG A 154 17.19 6.14 11.04
C ARG A 154 17.46 7.17 12.12
N SER A 155 16.41 7.66 12.79
CA SER A 155 16.53 8.55 13.96
C SER A 155 16.94 7.81 15.25
N GLY A 156 17.07 6.47 15.20
CA GLY A 156 17.38 5.65 16.39
C GLY A 156 16.17 5.34 17.27
N ASP A 157 14.96 5.70 16.85
CA ASP A 157 13.74 5.40 17.60
C ASP A 157 13.44 3.90 17.57
N PHE A 158 13.11 3.33 18.71
CA PHE A 158 12.58 1.98 18.78
C PHE A 158 11.11 1.96 18.32
N VAL A 159 10.85 1.28 17.21
CA VAL A 159 9.52 1.24 16.57
C VAL A 159 8.71 -0.01 16.89
N GLY A 160 9.26 -0.96 17.66
CA GLY A 160 8.58 -2.20 18.03
C GLY A 160 7.48 -1.98 19.08
N ALA A 161 6.38 -2.74 18.99
CA ALA A 161 5.31 -2.70 19.99
C ALA A 161 5.83 -3.18 21.36
N PHE A 162 6.61 -4.25 21.38
CA PHE A 162 7.16 -4.86 22.58
C PHE A 162 8.69 -4.93 22.51
N THR A 163 9.34 -4.82 23.67
CA THR A 163 10.80 -5.00 23.76
C THR A 163 11.19 -6.45 23.55
N ILE A 164 12.43 -6.67 23.10
CA ILE A 164 13.08 -7.98 23.15
C ILE A 164 13.43 -8.27 24.62
N TYR A 165 13.50 -9.56 25.01
CA TYR A 165 13.96 -9.97 26.32
C TYR A 165 15.43 -9.54 26.50
N GLY A 166 15.76 -8.93 27.62
CA GLY A 166 17.06 -8.31 27.87
C GLY A 166 17.06 -6.79 27.72
N TYR A 167 15.94 -6.18 27.31
CA TYR A 167 15.80 -4.73 27.15
C TYR A 167 14.48 -4.20 27.74
N VAL A 168 14.52 -2.96 28.24
CA VAL A 168 13.35 -2.19 28.68
C VAL A 168 13.19 -0.92 27.85
N LYS A 169 11.96 -0.46 27.69
CA LYS A 169 11.67 0.82 27.04
C LYS A 169 11.82 1.97 28.05
N VAL A 170 12.54 2.99 27.65
CA VAL A 170 12.78 4.19 28.47
C VAL A 170 12.60 5.46 27.64
N GLY A 171 12.65 6.61 28.31
CA GLY A 171 12.58 7.93 27.70
C GLY A 171 11.16 8.37 27.35
N ASP A 172 11.06 9.60 26.85
CA ASP A 172 9.81 10.21 26.43
C ASP A 172 9.19 9.37 25.30
N LYS A 173 7.92 8.99 25.51
CA LYS A 173 7.15 8.14 24.58
C LYS A 173 7.76 6.73 24.33
N HIS A 174 8.61 6.26 25.24
CA HIS A 174 9.22 4.92 25.15
C HIS A 174 9.95 4.64 23.82
N LYS A 175 10.71 5.60 23.32
CA LYS A 175 11.41 5.50 22.03
C LYS A 175 12.81 4.90 22.11
N SER A 176 13.39 4.85 23.31
CA SER A 176 14.74 4.31 23.53
C SER A 176 14.69 2.98 24.27
N LEU A 177 15.74 2.19 24.11
CA LEU A 177 15.94 0.93 24.82
C LEU A 177 17.11 1.06 25.79
N GLU A 178 16.95 0.55 27.00
CA GLU A 178 18.03 0.30 27.93
C GLU A 178 18.17 -1.19 28.21
N VAL A 179 19.36 -1.60 28.64
CA VAL A 179 19.65 -2.98 28.98
C VAL A 179 19.01 -3.31 30.33
N ASP A 180 18.20 -4.38 30.36
CA ASP A 180 17.75 -5.02 31.59
C ASP A 180 18.84 -6.00 32.01
N GLU A 181 19.67 -5.64 32.96
CA GLU A 181 20.86 -6.42 33.31
C GLU A 181 20.55 -7.84 33.74
N TYR A 182 19.44 -8.08 34.45
CA TYR A 182 19.04 -9.43 34.83
C TYR A 182 18.70 -10.28 33.60
N ALA A 183 17.78 -9.80 32.76
CA ALA A 183 17.35 -10.50 31.58
C ALA A 183 18.48 -10.62 30.52
N ALA A 184 19.31 -9.61 30.39
CA ALA A 184 20.48 -9.62 29.51
C ALA A 184 21.51 -10.69 29.94
N ASN A 185 21.74 -10.86 31.23
CA ASN A 185 22.67 -11.91 31.72
C ASN A 185 22.14 -13.32 31.42
N VAL A 186 20.82 -13.54 31.54
CA VAL A 186 20.21 -14.80 31.10
C VAL A 186 20.44 -15.05 29.61
N VAL A 187 20.25 -14.02 28.77
CA VAL A 187 20.49 -14.15 27.33
C VAL A 187 21.97 -14.45 27.04
N ARG A 188 22.91 -13.74 27.69
CA ARG A 188 24.36 -14.00 27.54
C ARG A 188 24.72 -15.43 27.94
N ASP A 189 24.13 -15.94 29.01
CA ASP A 189 24.35 -17.32 29.47
C ASP A 189 23.85 -18.36 28.46
N ILE A 190 22.66 -18.15 27.90
CA ILE A 190 22.13 -18.99 26.82
C ILE A 190 23.09 -19.03 25.63
N PHE A 191 23.56 -17.87 25.15
CA PHE A 191 24.51 -17.82 24.02
C PHE A 191 25.82 -18.51 24.33
N ARG A 192 26.39 -18.30 25.54
CA ARG A 192 27.62 -18.96 25.96
C ARG A 192 27.47 -20.48 25.94
N LYS A 193 26.40 -21.02 26.54
CA LYS A 193 26.14 -22.46 26.56
C LYS A 193 25.92 -23.03 25.15
N ARG A 194 25.28 -22.26 24.25
CA ARG A 194 25.16 -22.67 22.85
C ARG A 194 26.52 -22.80 22.17
N LEU A 195 27.42 -21.86 22.41
CA LEU A 195 28.80 -21.90 21.89
C LEU A 195 29.61 -23.06 22.46
N GLU A 196 29.36 -23.45 23.71
CA GLU A 196 29.94 -24.64 24.37
C GLU A 196 29.38 -25.96 23.83
N GLY A 197 28.36 -25.92 22.95
CA GLY A 197 27.79 -27.10 22.27
C GLY A 197 26.57 -27.69 22.95
N PHE A 198 26.04 -27.11 24.03
CA PHE A 198 24.82 -27.62 24.66
C PHE A 198 23.60 -27.49 23.73
N SER A 199 22.70 -28.47 23.77
CA SER A 199 21.46 -28.46 23.03
C SER A 199 20.46 -27.45 23.62
N ALA A 200 19.56 -26.89 22.77
CA ALA A 200 18.52 -25.98 23.25
C ALA A 200 17.61 -26.62 24.32
N SER A 201 17.33 -27.91 24.22
CA SER A 201 16.57 -28.62 25.25
C SER A 201 17.30 -28.66 26.59
N HIS A 202 18.60 -28.99 26.58
CA HIS A 202 19.40 -29.05 27.80
C HIS A 202 19.46 -27.67 28.50
N ILE A 203 19.67 -26.61 27.71
CA ILE A 203 19.71 -25.24 28.25
C ILE A 203 18.35 -24.84 28.84
N ALA A 204 17.23 -25.14 28.12
CA ALA A 204 15.89 -24.85 28.62
C ALA A 204 15.59 -25.61 29.95
N ASP A 205 15.93 -26.89 30.04
CA ASP A 205 15.74 -27.68 31.25
C ASP A 205 16.57 -27.15 32.43
N GLU A 206 17.80 -26.72 32.18
CA GLU A 206 18.64 -26.10 33.18
C GLU A 206 18.08 -24.78 33.69
N LEU A 207 17.66 -23.89 32.77
CA LEU A 207 17.07 -22.59 33.13
C LEU A 207 15.77 -22.77 33.93
N ASN A 208 14.95 -23.77 33.59
CA ASN A 208 13.74 -24.10 34.33
C ASN A 208 14.08 -24.63 35.73
N ARG A 209 15.12 -25.46 35.88
CA ARG A 209 15.60 -25.97 37.17
C ARG A 209 16.10 -24.82 38.07
N LEU A 210 16.70 -23.80 37.48
CA LEU A 210 17.15 -22.59 38.18
C LEU A 210 16.02 -21.61 38.48
N GLY A 211 14.78 -21.91 38.09
CA GLY A 211 13.62 -21.07 38.34
C GLY A 211 13.59 -19.79 37.46
N ILE A 212 14.32 -19.76 36.36
CA ILE A 212 14.32 -18.64 35.43
C ILE A 212 12.99 -18.62 34.67
N LEU A 213 12.28 -17.50 34.73
CA LEU A 213 10.99 -17.34 34.07
C LEU A 213 11.14 -17.22 32.56
N SER A 214 10.13 -17.70 31.83
CA SER A 214 10.05 -17.43 30.39
C SER A 214 9.99 -15.93 30.12
N PRO A 215 10.42 -15.45 28.93
CA PRO A 215 10.42 -14.03 28.60
C PRO A 215 9.06 -13.35 28.79
N LEU A 216 7.95 -14.02 28.50
CA LEU A 216 6.61 -13.48 28.69
C LEU A 216 6.21 -13.44 30.17
N ALA A 217 6.48 -14.49 30.91
CA ALA A 217 6.24 -14.54 32.37
C ALA A 217 7.04 -13.48 33.10
N TYR A 218 8.31 -13.31 32.73
CA TYR A 218 9.16 -12.25 33.27
C TYR A 218 8.55 -10.85 33.06
N LYS A 219 8.18 -10.53 31.81
CA LYS A 219 7.57 -9.23 31.48
C LYS A 219 6.26 -9.00 32.22
N ARG A 220 5.40 -10.01 32.32
CA ARG A 220 4.16 -9.94 33.08
C ARG A 220 4.41 -9.59 34.55
N ASN A 221 5.35 -10.30 35.19
CA ASN A 221 5.64 -10.11 36.61
C ASN A 221 6.28 -8.76 36.91
N HIS A 222 6.92 -8.14 35.92
CA HIS A 222 7.52 -6.78 36.05
C HIS A 222 6.63 -5.67 35.46
N GLY A 223 5.35 -5.97 35.13
CA GLY A 223 4.42 -4.95 34.61
C GLY A 223 4.81 -4.39 33.23
N MET A 224 5.68 -5.06 32.49
CA MET A 224 6.12 -4.60 31.17
C MET A 224 5.08 -4.92 30.09
N PRO A 225 4.97 -4.08 29.03
CA PRO A 225 4.11 -4.40 27.89
C PRO A 225 4.49 -5.75 27.23
N HIS A 226 3.51 -6.61 27.05
CA HIS A 226 3.66 -7.93 26.46
C HIS A 226 2.44 -8.32 25.62
N ALA A 227 2.62 -9.32 24.73
CA ALA A 227 1.51 -9.85 23.97
C ALA A 227 0.50 -10.54 24.89
N LYS A 228 -0.80 -10.38 24.59
CA LYS A 228 -1.88 -11.10 25.27
C LYS A 228 -1.97 -12.51 24.68
N GLY A 229 -2.03 -13.54 25.53
CA GLY A 229 -2.18 -14.93 25.11
C GLY A 229 -1.93 -15.90 26.27
N GLY A 230 -2.22 -17.19 26.05
CA GLY A 230 -1.86 -18.26 26.97
C GLY A 230 -0.38 -18.59 26.83
N TYR A 231 0.36 -18.54 27.92
CA TYR A 231 1.78 -18.87 27.97
C TYR A 231 2.11 -19.60 29.26
N THR A 232 3.15 -20.39 29.19
CA THR A 232 3.69 -21.09 30.36
C THR A 232 4.78 -20.25 31.02
N ASP A 233 4.97 -20.41 32.32
CA ASP A 233 6.07 -19.77 33.03
C ASP A 233 7.43 -20.42 32.69
N GLN A 234 7.39 -21.60 32.10
CA GLN A 234 8.58 -22.39 31.74
C GLN A 234 9.18 -21.94 30.40
N ILE A 235 10.50 -22.03 30.31
CA ILE A 235 11.27 -21.83 29.11
C ILE A 235 11.19 -23.07 28.23
N GLY A 236 10.78 -22.91 26.98
CA GLY A 236 10.81 -23.94 25.96
C GLY A 236 11.99 -23.77 24.99
N ARG A 237 12.20 -24.74 24.09
CA ARG A 237 13.28 -24.68 23.07
C ARG A 237 13.25 -23.43 22.18
N ALA A 238 12.06 -22.89 21.95
CA ALA A 238 11.91 -21.69 21.13
C ALA A 238 12.44 -20.40 21.80
N HIS A 239 12.76 -20.45 23.10
CA HIS A 239 13.32 -19.33 23.84
C HIS A 239 14.86 -19.38 23.92
N VAL A 240 15.48 -20.44 23.45
CA VAL A 240 16.89 -20.76 23.42
C VAL A 240 17.38 -20.86 21.97
#